data_54819272379d9bcb8afdea484a65ecac
#
_entry.id   54819272379d9bcb8afdea484a65ecac
#
_cell.length_a   1.000
_cell.length_b   1.000
_cell.length_c   1.000
_cell.angle_alpha   90.00
_cell.angle_beta   90.00
_cell.angle_gamma   90.00
#
_symmetry.space_group_name_H-M   'P 1'
#
loop_
_entity.id
_entity.type
_entity.pdbx_description
1 polymer ?
#
loop_
_entity_poly.entity_id
_entity_poly.type
_entity_poly.pdbx_seq_one_letter_code
_entity_poly.pdbx_strand_id
1 'polypeptide(L)'
;MKRTKLLPLLLSALLLLSASGCRPAEAPSQSGGASSSVSSSTSSSGIPAPNDEVLPIDLAVLSGPTGVGAAYLMEYYAPEHVPADSPISVSSVVVTENSEATALLSNGEADIAAVATNVASNFYHKTDGSIQMLAVNTMGVLYILEKGDSIQSMADLRGKTIYASGKGNTPEYALNYVLTQNGIDPASDVTIEWKSEQAECLSALMAEENTIAMLPQPFVTTAQTKSENIRVALDLTEEWDEIQAESDAPSTLVTGVVVGRTEFVAEHPEAVSAFLEHYRASVEYVNANVDEAAQLVGQYEIVAAEVAQKALPECNIVFIEGVEMKDSLSGYLSVLFEQNPKSVGGALPDDAFYYSR
;
A
#
# COMPACT_ATOMS: atom_id res chain seq x y z
N MET A 1 -48.60 -3.50 -21.31
CA MET A 1 -49.61 -2.82 -20.49
C MET A 1 -48.89 -1.96 -19.45
N LYS A 2 -49.18 -0.69 -19.54
CA LYS A 2 -48.72 0.44 -18.72
C LYS A 2 -49.08 0.28 -17.25
N ARG A 3 -48.20 0.72 -16.33
CA ARG A 3 -48.60 1.62 -15.23
C ARG A 3 -47.36 2.25 -14.54
N THR A 4 -47.10 3.46 -14.91
CA THR A 4 -46.45 4.56 -14.23
C THR A 4 -47.14 4.87 -12.90
N LYS A 5 -46.40 5.21 -11.84
CA LYS A 5 -46.87 6.12 -10.79
C LYS A 5 -45.72 7.02 -10.32
N LEU A 6 -46.04 8.31 -10.45
CA LEU A 6 -45.28 9.51 -10.08
C LEU A 6 -45.27 9.77 -8.55
N LEU A 7 -44.28 10.53 -8.16
CA LEU A 7 -43.99 11.47 -7.08
C LEU A 7 -45.22 12.02 -6.28
N PRO A 8 -45.03 12.51 -5.02
CA PRO A 8 -44.84 13.97 -4.94
C PRO A 8 -43.73 14.49 -4.01
N LEU A 9 -43.17 15.60 -4.46
CA LEU A 9 -42.50 16.69 -3.73
C LEU A 9 -43.40 17.21 -2.58
N LEU A 10 -42.76 17.55 -1.44
CA LEU A 10 -43.26 18.56 -0.54
C LEU A 10 -42.12 19.46 -0.04
N LEU A 11 -42.21 20.65 -0.52
CA LEU A 11 -41.51 21.88 -0.17
C LEU A 11 -42.16 22.49 1.06
N SER A 12 -41.40 22.90 2.08
CA SER A 12 -41.87 23.89 3.04
C SER A 12 -40.70 24.76 3.52
N ALA A 13 -40.72 25.97 3.09
CA ALA A 13 -39.96 27.11 3.59
C ALA A 13 -40.77 27.88 4.64
N LEU A 14 -40.10 28.67 5.43
CA LEU A 14 -40.48 29.88 6.18
C LEU A 14 -39.96 29.80 7.63
N LEU A 15 -39.45 30.80 8.30
CA LEU A 15 -39.21 32.24 8.13
C LEU A 15 -38.32 32.73 9.28
N LEU A 16 -37.46 33.67 8.96
CA LEU A 16 -36.84 34.75 9.72
C LEU A 16 -37.53 35.18 11.07
N LEU A 17 -36.71 35.55 12.08
CA LEU A 17 -36.80 36.90 12.66
C LEU A 17 -35.57 37.29 13.51
N SER A 18 -35.10 38.46 13.24
CA SER A 18 -34.11 39.33 13.80
C SER A 18 -34.44 39.95 15.16
N ALA A 19 -33.46 40.31 15.96
CA ALA A 19 -33.39 41.55 16.77
C ALA A 19 -31.99 41.66 17.43
N SER A 20 -31.14 42.52 17.09
CA SER A 20 -30.79 43.91 17.45
C SER A 20 -30.75 44.19 18.96
N GLY A 21 -29.57 44.69 19.43
CA GLY A 21 -29.41 45.28 20.75
C GLY A 21 -27.99 45.73 21.07
N CYS A 22 -27.58 46.88 20.59
CA CYS A 22 -26.81 48.01 21.09
C CYS A 22 -25.72 47.84 22.17
N ARG A 23 -24.58 48.46 21.83
CA ARG A 23 -23.52 49.07 22.64
C ARG A 23 -24.07 50.25 23.45
N PRO A 24 -23.35 50.78 24.52
CA PRO A 24 -22.23 51.68 24.28
C PRO A 24 -21.03 51.59 25.24
N ALA A 25 -20.01 52.30 24.82
CA ALA A 25 -18.73 52.72 25.31
C ALA A 25 -18.70 53.52 26.59
N GLU A 26 -17.52 53.52 27.24
CA GLU A 26 -16.72 54.74 27.58
C GLU A 26 -15.50 54.37 28.45
N ALA A 27 -14.35 54.90 28.04
CA ALA A 27 -13.19 55.16 28.87
C ALA A 27 -13.35 56.57 29.46
N PRO A 28 -12.54 57.09 30.43
CA PRO A 28 -11.08 57.28 30.29
C PRO A 28 -10.22 57.36 31.59
N SER A 29 -8.91 57.36 31.34
CA SER A 29 -7.84 58.22 31.86
C SER A 29 -7.16 58.03 33.20
N GLN A 30 -5.80 57.96 33.04
CA GLN A 30 -4.70 58.66 33.75
C GLN A 30 -4.35 58.19 35.17
N SER A 31 -3.10 57.95 35.51
CA SER A 31 -1.83 58.65 35.40
C SER A 31 -0.70 57.87 36.13
N GLY A 32 0.48 57.79 35.56
CA GLY A 32 1.70 58.43 36.08
C GLY A 32 2.48 57.61 37.12
N GLY A 33 3.71 57.23 36.78
CA GLY A 33 4.73 56.81 37.69
C GLY A 33 5.93 56.15 37.02
N ALA A 34 6.90 57.00 36.61
CA ALA A 34 8.21 56.52 36.18
C ALA A 34 9.01 55.98 37.34
N SER A 35 9.62 54.81 37.19
CA SER A 35 10.82 54.47 37.95
C SER A 35 11.70 53.54 37.12
N SER A 36 12.86 54.06 36.78
CA SER A 36 13.97 53.44 36.11
C SER A 36 14.62 52.42 37.01
N SER A 37 14.81 51.17 36.46
CA SER A 37 15.81 50.25 36.99
C SER A 37 16.40 49.41 35.85
N VAL A 38 17.61 49.69 35.60
CA VAL A 38 18.79 48.98 35.09
C VAL A 38 18.53 47.62 34.46
N SER A 39 18.83 47.56 33.17
CA SER A 39 19.02 46.37 32.34
C SER A 39 20.14 45.48 32.88
N SER A 40 19.85 44.25 33.17
CA SER A 40 20.81 43.15 33.09
C SER A 40 20.39 42.29 31.92
N SER A 41 21.10 42.44 30.82
CA SER A 41 21.01 41.56 29.66
C SER A 41 21.62 40.21 30.01
N THR A 42 20.76 39.27 30.35
CA THR A 42 21.09 37.85 30.32
C THR A 42 20.64 37.36 28.94
N SER A 43 21.59 37.18 28.05
CA SER A 43 21.39 36.45 26.81
C SER A 43 21.12 34.98 27.15
N SER A 44 19.85 34.65 27.33
CA SER A 44 19.42 33.25 27.22
C SER A 44 19.48 32.89 25.75
N SER A 45 20.43 32.04 25.41
CA SER A 45 20.34 31.24 24.18
C SER A 45 19.05 30.45 24.26
N GLY A 46 18.00 31.00 23.68
CA GLY A 46 16.73 30.29 23.49
C GLY A 46 16.99 29.12 22.58
N ILE A 47 16.97 27.94 23.13
CA ILE A 47 16.61 26.75 22.39
C ILE A 47 15.22 27.07 21.82
N PRO A 48 14.99 27.01 20.51
CA PRO A 48 13.64 27.14 19.96
C PRO A 48 12.76 26.12 20.72
N ALA A 49 11.63 26.57 21.23
CA ALA A 49 10.62 25.66 21.69
C ALA A 49 10.29 24.70 20.52
N PRO A 50 10.13 23.39 20.73
CA PRO A 50 9.63 22.50 19.71
C PRO A 50 8.34 23.11 19.16
N ASN A 51 8.18 23.07 17.86
CA ASN A 51 6.91 23.40 17.22
C ASN A 51 5.97 22.24 17.64
N ASP A 52 5.15 22.48 18.66
CA ASP A 52 4.29 21.47 19.30
C ASP A 52 3.03 21.15 18.47
N GLU A 53 3.05 21.38 17.16
CA GLU A 53 1.93 21.08 16.29
C GLU A 53 2.18 19.73 15.59
N VAL A 54 1.41 18.73 16.02
CA VAL A 54 1.38 17.40 15.41
C VAL A 54 0.89 17.54 13.98
N LEU A 55 1.73 17.18 13.00
CA LEU A 55 1.37 17.23 11.58
C LEU A 55 0.48 16.02 11.22
N PRO A 56 -0.74 16.23 10.72
CA PRO A 56 -1.56 15.14 10.21
C PRO A 56 -1.01 14.63 8.87
N ILE A 57 -0.98 13.32 8.69
CA ILE A 57 -0.66 12.64 7.43
C ILE A 57 -1.86 11.80 7.02
N ASP A 58 -2.35 12.00 5.80
CA ASP A 58 -3.42 11.20 5.22
C ASP A 58 -2.81 10.02 4.43
N LEU A 59 -3.09 8.79 4.90
CA LEU A 59 -2.53 7.54 4.39
C LEU A 59 -3.60 6.71 3.69
N ALA A 60 -3.40 6.37 2.42
CA ALA A 60 -4.20 5.37 1.72
C ALA A 60 -3.48 4.02 1.70
N VAL A 61 -4.15 2.94 2.09
CA VAL A 61 -3.60 1.58 2.11
C VAL A 61 -4.43 0.65 1.25
N LEU A 62 -3.76 -0.08 0.36
CA LEU A 62 -4.42 -1.13 -0.41
C LEU A 62 -4.72 -2.33 0.49
N SER A 63 -5.92 -2.88 0.40
CA SER A 63 -6.28 -4.12 1.09
C SER A 63 -5.39 -5.30 0.64
N GLY A 64 -5.21 -6.30 1.51
CA GLY A 64 -4.31 -7.43 1.26
C GLY A 64 -2.89 -7.17 1.78
N PRO A 65 -1.87 -7.95 1.32
CA PRO A 65 -0.53 -7.93 1.90
C PRO A 65 0.11 -6.55 1.94
N THR A 66 -0.09 -5.75 0.89
CA THR A 66 0.46 -4.38 0.76
C THR A 66 0.01 -3.43 1.88
N GLY A 67 -1.18 -3.64 2.45
CA GLY A 67 -1.69 -2.83 3.56
C GLY A 67 -1.32 -3.34 4.95
N VAL A 68 -0.98 -4.62 5.07
CA VAL A 68 -0.78 -5.29 6.36
C VAL A 68 0.29 -4.62 7.22
N GLY A 69 1.42 -4.23 6.62
CA GLY A 69 2.52 -3.60 7.34
C GLY A 69 2.18 -2.26 8.02
N ALA A 70 1.10 -1.61 7.59
CA ALA A 70 0.62 -0.36 8.16
C ALA A 70 -0.28 -0.52 9.39
N ALA A 71 -0.77 -1.73 9.69
CA ALA A 71 -1.88 -1.93 10.65
C ALA A 71 -1.57 -1.38 12.06
N TYR A 72 -0.35 -1.56 12.58
CA TYR A 72 0.03 -1.01 13.87
C TYR A 72 0.18 0.52 13.81
N LEU A 73 0.75 1.06 12.73
CA LEU A 73 0.84 2.50 12.50
C LEU A 73 -0.54 3.15 12.50
N MET A 74 -1.50 2.55 11.79
CA MET A 74 -2.87 3.04 11.68
C MET A 74 -3.58 3.10 13.03
N GLU A 75 -3.32 2.17 13.96
CA GLU A 75 -3.92 2.15 15.29
C GLU A 75 -3.21 3.11 16.25
N TYR A 76 -1.88 3.02 16.34
CA TYR A 76 -1.12 3.73 17.39
C TYR A 76 -0.89 5.19 17.09
N TYR A 77 -0.92 5.60 15.83
CA TYR A 77 -0.70 6.98 15.40
C TYR A 77 -1.97 7.64 14.85
N ALA A 78 -3.13 6.97 15.00
CA ALA A 78 -4.43 7.59 14.75
C ALA A 78 -4.57 8.90 15.54
N PRO A 79 -5.29 9.92 15.04
CA PRO A 79 -5.44 11.21 15.74
C PRO A 79 -5.91 11.10 17.18
N GLU A 80 -6.73 10.09 17.49
CA GLU A 80 -7.25 9.81 18.83
C GLU A 80 -6.29 9.05 19.75
N HIS A 81 -5.24 8.41 19.20
CA HIS A 81 -4.31 7.57 19.93
C HIS A 81 -2.86 8.08 19.88
N VAL A 82 -2.59 9.12 19.09
CA VAL A 82 -1.24 9.60 18.81
C VAL A 82 -0.45 9.85 20.11
N PRO A 83 0.77 9.31 20.24
CA PRO A 83 1.63 9.55 21.41
C PRO A 83 1.97 11.05 21.57
N ALA A 84 2.04 11.52 22.80
CA ALA A 84 2.26 12.95 23.12
C ALA A 84 3.61 13.49 22.61
N ASP A 85 4.57 12.62 22.34
CA ASP A 85 5.91 12.93 21.79
C ASP A 85 6.04 12.67 20.29
N SER A 86 4.97 12.22 19.62
CA SER A 86 4.97 12.03 18.16
C SER A 86 4.82 13.38 17.45
N PRO A 87 5.67 13.68 16.45
CA PRO A 87 5.53 14.87 15.62
C PRO A 87 4.43 14.74 14.57
N ILE A 88 3.86 13.54 14.37
CA ILE A 88 2.85 13.25 13.35
C ILE A 88 1.67 12.48 13.93
N SER A 89 0.51 12.62 13.29
CA SER A 89 -0.63 11.71 13.41
C SER A 89 -0.97 11.14 12.04
N VAL A 90 -1.60 9.97 11.99
CA VAL A 90 -1.91 9.28 10.74
C VAL A 90 -3.41 8.99 10.65
N SER A 91 -4.07 9.69 9.74
CA SER A 91 -5.45 9.35 9.33
C SER A 91 -5.37 8.37 8.17
N SER A 92 -6.07 7.26 8.24
CA SER A 92 -5.93 6.21 7.23
C SER A 92 -7.25 5.82 6.58
N VAL A 93 -7.17 5.43 5.31
CA VAL A 93 -8.27 4.82 4.56
C VAL A 93 -7.78 3.56 3.86
N VAL A 94 -8.55 2.46 4.00
CA VAL A 94 -8.28 1.23 3.26
C VAL A 94 -9.09 1.24 1.97
N VAL A 95 -8.40 0.99 0.85
CA VAL A 95 -8.99 0.92 -0.49
C VAL A 95 -8.79 -0.48 -1.08
N THR A 96 -9.67 -0.88 -1.99
CA THR A 96 -9.60 -2.21 -2.60
C THR A 96 -8.89 -2.23 -3.94
N GLU A 97 -8.80 -1.07 -4.59
CA GLU A 97 -8.22 -0.92 -5.93
C GLU A 97 -7.08 0.09 -5.94
N ASN A 98 -6.01 -0.22 -6.67
CA ASN A 98 -4.89 0.71 -6.87
C ASN A 98 -5.33 2.04 -7.51
N SER A 99 -6.37 2.02 -8.34
CA SER A 99 -6.94 3.21 -8.97
C SER A 99 -7.53 4.18 -7.95
N GLU A 100 -8.10 3.69 -6.85
CA GLU A 100 -8.63 4.50 -5.75
C GLU A 100 -7.46 5.18 -5.00
N ALA A 101 -6.42 4.42 -4.63
CA ALA A 101 -5.24 4.97 -3.96
C ALA A 101 -4.56 6.07 -4.81
N THR A 102 -4.38 5.83 -6.12
CA THR A 102 -3.77 6.83 -7.01
C THR A 102 -4.67 8.04 -7.24
N ALA A 103 -6.00 7.90 -7.19
CA ALA A 103 -6.93 9.02 -7.24
C ALA A 103 -6.81 9.90 -5.98
N LEU A 104 -6.74 9.30 -4.80
CA LEU A 104 -6.55 10.04 -3.54
C LEU A 104 -5.23 10.83 -3.53
N LEU A 105 -4.12 10.23 -4.01
CA LEU A 105 -2.85 10.94 -4.21
C LEU A 105 -2.98 12.10 -5.21
N SER A 106 -3.66 11.89 -6.35
CA SER A 106 -3.83 12.93 -7.39
C SER A 106 -4.64 14.11 -6.89
N ASN A 107 -5.65 13.86 -6.06
CA ASN A 107 -6.55 14.89 -5.56
C ASN A 107 -6.00 15.60 -4.30
N GLY A 108 -4.87 15.10 -3.74
CA GLY A 108 -4.32 15.59 -2.47
C GLY A 108 -5.16 15.17 -1.25
N GLU A 109 -5.98 14.13 -1.39
CA GLU A 109 -6.76 13.53 -0.30
C GLU A 109 -5.95 12.45 0.46
N ALA A 110 -4.82 12.01 -0.10
CA ALA A 110 -3.79 11.25 0.58
C ALA A 110 -2.41 11.87 0.31
N ASP A 111 -1.57 11.92 1.33
CA ASP A 111 -0.18 12.37 1.23
C ASP A 111 0.75 11.22 0.90
N ILE A 112 0.44 10.05 1.46
CA ILE A 112 1.20 8.81 1.34
C ILE A 112 0.24 7.68 0.97
N ALA A 113 0.69 6.72 0.16
CA ALA A 113 -0.09 5.53 -0.14
C ALA A 113 0.76 4.27 -0.24
N ALA A 114 0.18 3.14 0.18
CA ALA A 114 0.70 1.79 -0.07
C ALA A 114 0.00 1.21 -1.30
N VAL A 115 0.77 0.91 -2.37
CA VAL A 115 0.25 0.51 -3.69
C VAL A 115 1.11 -0.60 -4.31
N ALA A 116 0.62 -1.20 -5.41
CA ALA A 116 1.41 -2.16 -6.18
C ALA A 116 2.59 -1.47 -6.89
N THR A 117 3.73 -2.17 -6.96
CA THR A 117 5.01 -1.64 -7.45
C THR A 117 4.93 -1.11 -8.88
N ASN A 118 4.35 -1.87 -9.81
CA ASN A 118 4.22 -1.44 -11.20
C ASN A 118 3.26 -0.26 -11.37
N VAL A 119 2.25 -0.16 -10.50
CA VAL A 119 1.31 0.96 -10.49
C VAL A 119 2.01 2.25 -10.07
N ALA A 120 2.88 2.20 -9.06
CA ALA A 120 3.67 3.36 -8.64
C ALA A 120 4.53 3.91 -9.79
N SER A 121 5.27 3.04 -10.51
CA SER A 121 6.06 3.45 -11.68
C SER A 121 5.19 4.04 -12.80
N ASN A 122 4.06 3.41 -13.12
CA ASN A 122 3.10 3.93 -14.10
C ASN A 122 2.55 5.30 -13.70
N PHE A 123 2.23 5.47 -12.43
CA PHE A 123 1.66 6.72 -11.90
C PHE A 123 2.70 7.84 -11.93
N TYR A 124 3.95 7.55 -11.54
CA TYR A 124 5.07 8.48 -11.64
C TYR A 124 5.18 9.08 -13.05
N HIS A 125 5.23 8.22 -14.08
CA HIS A 125 5.35 8.68 -15.46
C HIS A 125 4.11 9.42 -15.98
N LYS A 126 2.91 8.98 -15.60
CA LYS A 126 1.67 9.65 -16.02
C LYS A 126 1.47 11.02 -15.40
N THR A 127 2.12 11.30 -14.29
CA THR A 127 1.96 12.55 -13.52
C THR A 127 3.24 13.38 -13.49
N ASP A 128 4.19 13.12 -14.40
CA ASP A 128 5.45 13.84 -14.52
C ASP A 128 6.20 13.96 -13.17
N GLY A 129 6.25 12.87 -12.40
CA GLY A 129 7.01 12.81 -11.15
C GLY A 129 6.28 13.34 -9.92
N SER A 130 4.95 13.28 -9.88
CA SER A 130 4.16 13.78 -8.73
C SER A 130 4.28 12.93 -7.45
N ILE A 131 4.95 11.78 -7.51
CA ILE A 131 5.20 10.91 -6.36
C ILE A 131 6.68 10.53 -6.26
N GLN A 132 7.10 10.15 -5.05
CA GLN A 132 8.38 9.50 -4.79
C GLN A 132 8.15 8.17 -4.07
N MET A 133 9.01 7.19 -4.39
CA MET A 133 9.06 5.89 -3.74
C MET A 133 9.75 6.02 -2.39
N LEU A 134 9.05 5.73 -1.30
CA LEU A 134 9.54 5.89 0.06
C LEU A 134 10.13 4.59 0.63
N ALA A 135 9.45 3.46 0.41
CA ALA A 135 9.89 2.15 0.87
C ALA A 135 9.27 1.00 0.06
N VAL A 136 9.95 -0.15 0.03
CA VAL A 136 9.34 -1.44 -0.28
C VAL A 136 8.69 -1.96 0.99
N ASN A 137 7.45 -2.43 0.91
CA ASN A 137 6.71 -2.94 2.05
C ASN A 137 6.24 -4.39 1.92
N THR A 138 6.30 -4.97 0.71
CA THR A 138 5.86 -6.34 0.45
C THR A 138 6.69 -6.95 -0.69
N MET A 139 7.31 -8.07 -0.41
CA MET A 139 8.04 -8.85 -1.41
C MET A 139 7.08 -9.77 -2.19
N GLY A 140 7.60 -10.81 -2.84
CA GLY A 140 6.78 -11.77 -3.56
C GLY A 140 5.83 -12.53 -2.65
N VAL A 141 4.59 -12.69 -3.10
CA VAL A 141 3.50 -13.38 -2.37
C VAL A 141 2.63 -14.20 -3.32
N LEU A 142 3.15 -14.55 -4.50
CA LEU A 142 2.42 -15.26 -5.55
C LEU A 142 2.81 -16.73 -5.57
N TYR A 143 1.82 -17.62 -5.63
CA TYR A 143 2.00 -19.06 -5.57
C TYR A 143 1.15 -19.76 -6.63
N ILE A 144 1.67 -20.84 -7.19
CA ILE A 144 0.87 -21.81 -7.94
C ILE A 144 0.33 -22.84 -6.98
N LEU A 145 -0.98 -22.88 -6.85
CA LEU A 145 -1.70 -23.88 -6.07
C LEU A 145 -2.26 -24.95 -6.99
N GLU A 146 -2.30 -26.17 -6.47
CA GLU A 146 -2.94 -27.29 -7.12
C GLU A 146 -3.86 -28.03 -6.15
N LYS A 147 -5.04 -28.40 -6.65
CA LYS A 147 -5.89 -29.38 -5.99
C LYS A 147 -5.55 -30.76 -6.54
N GLY A 148 -4.48 -31.35 -6.04
CA GLY A 148 -3.86 -32.57 -6.54
C GLY A 148 -2.36 -32.62 -6.25
N ASP A 149 -1.62 -33.43 -7.02
CA ASP A 149 -0.19 -33.63 -6.86
C ASP A 149 0.58 -33.80 -8.17
N SER A 150 0.03 -33.28 -9.29
CA SER A 150 0.62 -33.48 -10.63
C SER A 150 1.72 -32.47 -10.97
N ILE A 151 1.80 -31.33 -10.27
CA ILE A 151 2.78 -30.27 -10.50
C ILE A 151 3.91 -30.41 -9.50
N GLN A 152 5.11 -30.78 -9.95
CA GLN A 152 6.32 -30.92 -9.15
C GLN A 152 7.41 -29.93 -9.56
N SER A 153 7.25 -29.30 -10.74
CA SER A 153 8.17 -28.33 -11.32
C SER A 153 7.44 -27.41 -12.30
N MET A 154 8.08 -26.33 -12.69
CA MET A 154 7.56 -25.43 -13.74
C MET A 154 7.24 -26.19 -15.03
N ALA A 155 8.04 -27.18 -15.41
CA ALA A 155 7.84 -27.96 -16.64
C ALA A 155 6.50 -28.69 -16.69
N ASP A 156 5.93 -29.06 -15.55
CA ASP A 156 4.65 -29.77 -15.45
C ASP A 156 3.44 -28.89 -15.77
N LEU A 157 3.64 -27.58 -15.85
CA LEU A 157 2.60 -26.62 -16.26
C LEU A 157 2.28 -26.68 -17.76
N ARG A 158 3.15 -27.30 -18.59
CA ARG A 158 2.90 -27.40 -20.05
C ARG A 158 1.59 -28.14 -20.35
N GLY A 159 0.79 -27.53 -21.21
CA GLY A 159 -0.54 -28.05 -21.60
C GLY A 159 -1.60 -27.93 -20.51
N LYS A 160 -1.30 -27.28 -19.39
CA LYS A 160 -2.26 -27.08 -18.29
C LYS A 160 -3.02 -25.76 -18.43
N THR A 161 -4.16 -25.70 -17.73
CA THR A 161 -4.91 -24.46 -17.53
C THR A 161 -4.60 -23.92 -16.16
N ILE A 162 -4.22 -22.63 -16.08
CA ILE A 162 -3.91 -21.90 -14.86
C ILE A 162 -4.97 -20.80 -14.69
N TYR A 163 -5.74 -20.84 -13.62
CA TYR A 163 -6.65 -19.77 -13.25
C TYR A 163 -5.89 -18.67 -12.54
N ALA A 164 -5.94 -17.45 -13.03
CA ALA A 164 -5.19 -16.32 -12.47
C ALA A 164 -6.02 -15.04 -12.49
N SER A 165 -5.64 -14.04 -11.68
CA SER A 165 -6.20 -12.69 -11.71
C SER A 165 -5.09 -11.65 -11.72
N GLY A 166 -5.44 -10.38 -11.89
CA GLY A 166 -4.45 -9.30 -11.95
C GLY A 166 -3.81 -9.16 -13.34
N LYS A 167 -4.58 -9.39 -14.40
CA LYS A 167 -4.14 -9.11 -15.78
C LYS A 167 -3.79 -7.63 -15.93
N GLY A 168 -2.63 -7.34 -16.54
CA GLY A 168 -2.10 -5.98 -16.68
C GLY A 168 -1.38 -5.44 -15.43
N ASN A 169 -1.24 -6.26 -14.39
CA ASN A 169 -0.55 -5.92 -13.14
C ASN A 169 0.56 -6.93 -12.82
N THR A 170 1.26 -6.74 -11.71
CA THR A 170 2.35 -7.59 -11.21
C THR A 170 2.11 -9.09 -11.39
N PRO A 171 0.92 -9.66 -11.07
CA PRO A 171 0.72 -11.09 -11.19
C PRO A 171 0.90 -11.63 -12.62
N GLU A 172 0.40 -10.90 -13.65
CA GLU A 172 0.59 -11.31 -15.04
C GLU A 172 2.06 -11.29 -15.45
N TYR A 173 2.76 -10.21 -15.10
CA TYR A 173 4.17 -10.06 -15.51
C TYR A 173 5.07 -11.06 -14.79
N ALA A 174 4.85 -11.31 -13.52
CA ALA A 174 5.60 -12.31 -12.75
C ALA A 174 5.39 -13.71 -13.32
N LEU A 175 4.15 -14.13 -13.55
CA LEU A 175 3.85 -15.44 -14.13
C LEU A 175 4.46 -15.60 -15.52
N ASN A 176 4.28 -14.61 -16.39
CA ASN A 176 4.81 -14.66 -17.77
C ASN A 176 6.34 -14.71 -17.77
N TYR A 177 6.99 -13.97 -16.88
CA TYR A 177 8.43 -13.98 -16.73
C TYR A 177 8.93 -15.37 -16.34
N VAL A 178 8.43 -15.91 -15.23
CA VAL A 178 8.87 -17.21 -14.72
C VAL A 178 8.59 -18.32 -15.73
N LEU A 179 7.43 -18.34 -16.39
CA LEU A 179 7.13 -19.28 -17.49
C LEU A 179 8.16 -19.17 -18.61
N THR A 180 8.40 -17.97 -19.12
CA THR A 180 9.29 -17.72 -20.26
C THR A 180 10.73 -18.15 -19.97
N GLN A 181 11.24 -17.81 -18.79
CA GLN A 181 12.60 -18.17 -18.39
C GLN A 181 12.76 -19.69 -18.19
N ASN A 182 11.68 -20.40 -17.85
CA ASN A 182 11.63 -21.86 -17.83
C ASN A 182 11.34 -22.48 -19.23
N GLY A 183 11.42 -21.68 -20.31
CA GLY A 183 11.24 -22.12 -21.69
C GLY A 183 9.78 -22.46 -22.04
N ILE A 184 8.81 -22.00 -21.24
CA ILE A 184 7.37 -22.20 -21.46
C ILE A 184 6.80 -20.92 -22.06
N ASP A 185 6.26 -20.99 -23.28
CA ASP A 185 5.59 -19.85 -23.91
C ASP A 185 4.19 -19.65 -23.28
N PRO A 186 3.95 -18.52 -22.59
CA PRO A 186 2.66 -18.25 -21.95
C PRO A 186 1.48 -18.20 -22.94
N ALA A 187 1.75 -17.96 -24.22
CA ALA A 187 0.72 -17.83 -25.25
C ALA A 187 0.34 -19.15 -25.91
N SER A 188 1.21 -20.15 -25.87
CA SER A 188 1.01 -21.41 -26.63
C SER A 188 1.18 -22.69 -25.83
N ASP A 189 2.02 -22.68 -24.78
CA ASP A 189 2.35 -23.89 -24.02
C ASP A 189 1.45 -24.09 -22.81
N VAL A 190 0.73 -23.06 -22.36
CA VAL A 190 -0.24 -23.10 -21.25
C VAL A 190 -1.51 -22.35 -21.66
N THR A 191 -2.60 -22.60 -20.92
CA THR A 191 -3.81 -21.79 -21.03
C THR A 191 -3.95 -20.98 -19.75
N ILE A 192 -3.83 -19.64 -19.80
CA ILE A 192 -4.06 -18.79 -18.64
C ILE A 192 -5.46 -18.20 -18.72
N GLU A 193 -6.35 -18.65 -17.82
CA GLU A 193 -7.70 -18.11 -17.69
C GLU A 193 -7.71 -16.96 -16.67
N TRP A 194 -7.71 -15.74 -17.19
CA TRP A 194 -7.77 -14.54 -16.39
C TRP A 194 -9.17 -14.30 -15.82
N LYS A 195 -9.30 -14.25 -14.51
CA LYS A 195 -10.50 -13.90 -13.78
C LYS A 195 -10.42 -12.43 -13.34
N SER A 196 -11.56 -11.84 -13.02
CA SER A 196 -11.65 -10.46 -12.53
C SER A 196 -11.05 -10.34 -11.12
N GLU A 197 -11.30 -11.35 -10.27
CA GLU A 197 -10.94 -11.31 -8.85
C GLU A 197 -10.27 -12.61 -8.39
N GLN A 198 -9.48 -12.51 -7.30
CA GLN A 198 -8.84 -13.65 -6.63
C GLN A 198 -9.85 -14.70 -6.16
N ALA A 199 -11.00 -14.24 -5.66
CA ALA A 199 -12.07 -15.11 -5.18
C ALA A 199 -12.65 -16.03 -6.28
N GLU A 200 -12.65 -15.58 -7.55
CA GLU A 200 -13.07 -16.40 -8.69
C GLU A 200 -12.04 -17.48 -9.00
N CYS A 201 -10.73 -17.16 -8.89
CA CYS A 201 -9.66 -18.16 -9.05
C CYS A 201 -9.74 -19.22 -7.94
N LEU A 202 -9.96 -18.79 -6.69
CA LEU A 202 -10.16 -19.70 -5.56
C LEU A 202 -11.38 -20.60 -5.78
N SER A 203 -12.47 -20.04 -6.29
CA SER A 203 -13.69 -20.82 -6.58
C SER A 203 -13.46 -21.85 -7.68
N ALA A 204 -12.70 -21.50 -8.73
CA ALA A 204 -12.31 -22.45 -9.77
C ALA A 204 -11.42 -23.57 -9.22
N LEU A 205 -10.40 -23.23 -8.39
CA LEU A 205 -9.53 -24.19 -7.73
C LEU A 205 -10.29 -25.20 -6.88
N MET A 206 -11.34 -24.74 -6.21
CA MET A 206 -12.17 -25.60 -5.33
C MET A 206 -13.08 -26.55 -6.12
N ALA A 207 -13.44 -26.22 -7.36
CA ALA A 207 -14.52 -26.88 -8.10
C ALA A 207 -14.15 -28.30 -8.53
N GLU A 208 -12.93 -28.54 -9.03
CA GLU A 208 -12.54 -29.80 -9.64
C GLU A 208 -11.14 -30.26 -9.17
N GLU A 209 -10.89 -31.57 -9.23
CA GLU A 209 -9.56 -32.15 -8.98
C GLU A 209 -8.59 -31.78 -10.13
N ASN A 210 -7.30 -31.74 -9.83
CA ASN A 210 -6.20 -31.35 -10.73
C ASN A 210 -6.35 -29.94 -11.32
N THR A 211 -7.10 -29.08 -10.65
CA THR A 211 -7.20 -27.65 -11.00
C THR A 211 -5.99 -26.91 -10.44
N ILE A 212 -5.48 -25.98 -11.23
CA ILE A 212 -4.33 -25.15 -10.93
C ILE A 212 -4.76 -23.70 -10.89
N ALA A 213 -4.34 -22.96 -9.87
CA ALA A 213 -4.57 -21.53 -9.78
C ALA A 213 -3.32 -20.80 -9.29
N MET A 214 -3.05 -19.62 -9.83
CA MET A 214 -2.11 -18.67 -9.25
C MET A 214 -2.87 -17.76 -8.30
N LEU A 215 -2.48 -17.77 -7.04
CA LEU A 215 -3.09 -16.96 -5.97
C LEU A 215 -2.01 -16.29 -5.12
N PRO A 216 -2.26 -15.07 -4.63
CA PRO A 216 -1.43 -14.46 -3.60
C PRO A 216 -1.85 -14.90 -2.20
N GLN A 217 -1.00 -14.67 -1.20
CA GLN A 217 -1.49 -14.54 0.17
C GLN A 217 -2.46 -13.34 0.27
N PRO A 218 -3.50 -13.42 1.10
CA PRO A 218 -3.89 -14.52 1.99
C PRO A 218 -4.82 -15.57 1.35
N PHE A 219 -5.06 -15.50 0.05
CA PHE A 219 -5.92 -16.47 -0.66
C PHE A 219 -5.36 -17.89 -0.64
N VAL A 220 -4.03 -18.05 -0.64
CA VAL A 220 -3.36 -19.35 -0.43
C VAL A 220 -3.80 -19.96 0.88
N THR A 221 -3.64 -19.25 1.99
CA THR A 221 -4.06 -19.70 3.32
C THR A 221 -5.56 -20.01 3.37
N THR A 222 -6.38 -19.18 2.73
CA THR A 222 -7.83 -19.40 2.62
C THR A 222 -8.15 -20.70 1.88
N ALA A 223 -7.45 -20.98 0.76
CA ALA A 223 -7.62 -22.19 -0.02
C ALA A 223 -7.28 -23.45 0.80
N GLN A 224 -6.12 -23.45 1.44
CA GLN A 224 -5.64 -24.56 2.28
C GLN A 224 -6.51 -24.79 3.52
N THR A 225 -7.06 -23.72 4.11
CA THR A 225 -8.01 -23.84 5.23
C THR A 225 -9.34 -24.49 4.81
N LYS A 226 -9.77 -24.26 3.57
CA LYS A 226 -11.03 -24.79 3.03
C LYS A 226 -10.91 -26.23 2.53
N SER A 227 -9.71 -26.67 2.13
CA SER A 227 -9.50 -28.03 1.59
C SER A 227 -8.06 -28.52 1.84
N GLU A 228 -7.93 -29.63 2.53
CA GLU A 228 -6.65 -30.30 2.79
C GLU A 228 -5.98 -30.87 1.52
N ASN A 229 -6.73 -31.00 0.42
CA ASN A 229 -6.23 -31.50 -0.87
C ASN A 229 -5.59 -30.37 -1.71
N ILE A 230 -5.61 -29.13 -1.22
CA ILE A 230 -4.97 -28.00 -1.91
C ILE A 230 -3.58 -27.79 -1.30
N ARG A 231 -2.58 -27.79 -2.16
CA ARG A 231 -1.20 -27.52 -1.79
C ARG A 231 -0.62 -26.36 -2.57
N VAL A 232 0.39 -25.72 -2.03
CA VAL A 232 1.32 -24.92 -2.80
C VAL A 232 2.17 -25.88 -3.62
N ALA A 233 2.09 -25.75 -4.94
CA ALA A 233 2.87 -26.56 -5.88
C ALA A 233 4.20 -25.87 -6.20
N LEU A 234 4.17 -24.52 -6.44
CA LEU A 234 5.34 -23.71 -6.74
C LEU A 234 5.20 -22.35 -6.04
N ASP A 235 6.32 -21.84 -5.52
CA ASP A 235 6.46 -20.47 -5.04
C ASP A 235 7.10 -19.63 -6.17
N LEU A 236 6.38 -18.63 -6.69
CA LEU A 236 6.88 -17.81 -7.79
C LEU A 236 8.02 -16.88 -7.36
N THR A 237 8.18 -16.63 -6.05
CA THR A 237 9.32 -15.88 -5.54
C THR A 237 10.58 -16.73 -5.58
N GLU A 238 10.51 -17.98 -5.14
CA GLU A 238 11.63 -18.93 -5.22
C GLU A 238 12.03 -19.16 -6.68
N GLU A 239 11.06 -19.40 -7.56
CA GLU A 239 11.31 -19.57 -9.01
C GLU A 239 11.94 -18.33 -9.65
N TRP A 240 11.50 -17.13 -9.23
CA TRP A 240 12.09 -15.87 -9.68
C TRP A 240 13.54 -15.73 -9.21
N ASP A 241 13.80 -15.97 -7.94
CA ASP A 241 15.11 -15.83 -7.33
C ASP A 241 16.11 -16.85 -7.91
N GLU A 242 15.69 -18.08 -8.21
CA GLU A 242 16.50 -19.09 -8.90
C GLU A 242 16.90 -18.61 -10.31
N ILE A 243 15.98 -18.04 -11.08
CA ILE A 243 16.26 -17.46 -12.40
C ILE A 243 17.24 -16.29 -12.28
N GLN A 244 17.02 -15.43 -11.31
CA GLN A 244 17.83 -14.22 -11.12
C GLN A 244 19.22 -14.50 -10.53
N ALA A 245 19.44 -15.63 -9.90
CA ALA A 245 20.75 -16.03 -9.36
C ALA A 245 21.83 -16.13 -10.45
N GLU A 246 21.44 -16.36 -11.70
CA GLU A 246 22.33 -16.40 -12.87
C GLU A 246 22.44 -15.06 -13.63
N SER A 247 21.74 -14.01 -13.15
CA SER A 247 21.72 -12.67 -13.77
C SER A 247 22.93 -11.84 -13.37
N ASP A 248 23.44 -11.03 -14.31
CA ASP A 248 24.48 -10.02 -14.01
C ASP A 248 23.99 -8.90 -13.10
N ALA A 249 22.68 -8.68 -13.02
CA ALA A 249 22.00 -7.72 -12.15
C ALA A 249 20.78 -8.40 -11.48
N PRO A 250 21.02 -9.20 -10.43
CA PRO A 250 19.95 -9.94 -9.77
C PRO A 250 18.87 -9.00 -9.25
N SER A 251 17.60 -9.43 -9.42
CA SER A 251 16.43 -8.77 -8.86
C SER A 251 15.59 -9.77 -8.07
N THR A 252 14.70 -9.27 -7.26
CA THR A 252 13.73 -10.08 -6.54
C THR A 252 12.31 -9.59 -6.84
N LEU A 253 11.32 -10.43 -6.60
CA LEU A 253 9.93 -10.10 -6.86
C LEU A 253 9.42 -9.13 -5.78
N VAL A 254 9.11 -7.89 -6.19
CA VAL A 254 8.58 -6.83 -5.31
C VAL A 254 7.13 -6.54 -5.67
N THR A 255 6.20 -6.82 -4.77
CA THR A 255 4.77 -6.65 -5.07
C THR A 255 4.16 -5.37 -4.53
N GLY A 256 4.63 -4.87 -3.39
CA GLY A 256 4.09 -3.70 -2.74
C GLY A 256 5.12 -2.67 -2.31
N VAL A 257 4.71 -1.41 -2.37
CA VAL A 257 5.56 -0.25 -2.06
C VAL A 257 4.76 0.85 -1.36
N VAL A 258 5.46 1.73 -0.67
CA VAL A 258 4.95 2.97 -0.09
C VAL A 258 5.45 4.15 -0.92
N VAL A 259 4.55 5.01 -1.35
CA VAL A 259 4.85 6.22 -2.12
C VAL A 259 4.30 7.45 -1.42
N GLY A 260 4.98 8.59 -1.55
CA GLY A 260 4.52 9.89 -1.05
C GLY A 260 4.38 10.90 -2.19
N ARG A 261 3.46 11.84 -2.07
CA ARG A 261 3.40 12.98 -3.01
C ARG A 261 4.70 13.77 -2.95
N THR A 262 5.30 14.05 -4.11
CA THR A 262 6.58 14.76 -4.21
C THR A 262 6.53 16.13 -3.52
N GLU A 263 5.42 16.86 -3.65
CA GLU A 263 5.18 18.14 -2.98
C GLU A 263 5.20 17.98 -1.46
N PHE A 264 4.43 17.02 -0.91
CA PHE A 264 4.37 16.75 0.53
C PHE A 264 5.74 16.35 1.09
N VAL A 265 6.47 15.47 0.38
CA VAL A 265 7.82 15.03 0.77
C VAL A 265 8.80 16.21 0.83
N ALA A 266 8.69 17.14 -0.12
CA ALA A 266 9.55 18.32 -0.18
C ALA A 266 9.21 19.36 0.90
N GLU A 267 7.92 19.54 1.21
CA GLU A 267 7.45 20.52 2.20
C GLU A 267 7.59 20.02 3.65
N HIS A 268 7.52 18.70 3.88
CA HIS A 268 7.48 18.12 5.22
C HIS A 268 8.52 16.99 5.44
N PRO A 269 9.82 17.21 5.16
CA PRO A 269 10.83 16.15 5.20
C PRO A 269 10.99 15.51 6.59
N GLU A 270 10.80 16.28 7.67
CA GLU A 270 10.87 15.76 9.04
C GLU A 270 9.67 14.85 9.37
N ALA A 271 8.48 15.20 8.88
CA ALA A 271 7.29 14.36 9.04
C ALA A 271 7.40 13.06 8.24
N VAL A 272 7.94 13.11 7.02
CA VAL A 272 8.20 11.91 6.21
C VAL A 272 9.22 11.01 6.90
N SER A 273 10.29 11.59 7.49
CA SER A 273 11.25 10.81 8.27
C SER A 273 10.60 10.11 9.46
N ALA A 274 9.78 10.84 10.24
CA ALA A 274 9.05 10.26 11.36
C ALA A 274 8.07 9.17 10.91
N PHE A 275 7.33 9.41 9.82
CA PHE A 275 6.44 8.41 9.22
C PHE A 275 7.19 7.12 8.89
N LEU A 276 8.33 7.21 8.22
CA LEU A 276 9.11 6.02 7.84
C LEU A 276 9.66 5.27 9.05
N GLU A 277 10.05 5.96 10.12
CA GLU A 277 10.46 5.33 11.37
C GLU A 277 9.30 4.58 12.03
N HIS A 278 8.13 5.21 12.08
CA HIS A 278 6.93 4.59 12.65
C HIS A 278 6.38 3.46 11.77
N TYR A 279 6.49 3.59 10.44
CA TYR A 279 6.12 2.52 9.52
C TYR A 279 7.03 1.30 9.66
N ARG A 280 8.36 1.51 9.81
CA ARG A 280 9.32 0.44 10.11
C ARG A 280 8.94 -0.28 11.40
N ALA A 281 8.69 0.47 12.48
CA ALA A 281 8.26 -0.10 13.76
C ALA A 281 6.95 -0.88 13.64
N SER A 282 6.03 -0.40 12.79
CA SER A 282 4.78 -1.09 12.48
C SER A 282 5.02 -2.44 11.81
N VAL A 283 5.89 -2.50 10.79
CA VAL A 283 6.27 -3.73 10.10
C VAL A 283 6.93 -4.72 11.07
N GLU A 284 7.87 -4.24 11.89
CA GLU A 284 8.53 -5.06 12.91
C GLU A 284 7.52 -5.62 13.93
N TYR A 285 6.57 -4.79 14.37
CA TYR A 285 5.50 -5.22 15.28
C TYR A 285 4.61 -6.30 14.66
N VAL A 286 4.14 -6.07 13.43
CA VAL A 286 3.27 -7.01 12.70
C VAL A 286 3.94 -8.37 12.54
N ASN A 287 5.21 -8.40 12.19
CA ASN A 287 5.96 -9.65 12.02
C ASN A 287 6.27 -10.37 13.35
N ALA A 288 6.45 -9.61 14.44
CA ALA A 288 6.78 -10.17 15.75
C ALA A 288 5.55 -10.59 16.58
N ASN A 289 4.38 -10.00 16.33
CA ASN A 289 3.17 -10.16 17.17
C ASN A 289 1.97 -10.57 16.30
N VAL A 290 2.09 -11.74 15.66
CA VAL A 290 1.14 -12.22 14.63
C VAL A 290 -0.31 -12.23 15.12
N ASP A 291 -0.58 -12.66 16.35
CA ASP A 291 -1.93 -12.78 16.88
C ASP A 291 -2.59 -11.41 17.08
N GLU A 292 -1.87 -10.47 17.66
CA GLU A 292 -2.32 -9.09 17.87
C GLU A 292 -2.42 -8.33 16.53
N ALA A 293 -1.43 -8.51 15.66
CA ALA A 293 -1.43 -7.92 14.33
C ALA A 293 -2.61 -8.40 13.49
N ALA A 294 -2.97 -9.68 13.57
CA ALA A 294 -4.14 -10.23 12.89
C ALA A 294 -5.46 -9.56 13.35
N GLN A 295 -5.58 -9.20 14.63
CA GLN A 295 -6.74 -8.47 15.12
C GLN A 295 -6.79 -7.04 14.55
N LEU A 296 -5.66 -6.34 14.50
CA LEU A 296 -5.57 -5.00 13.90
C LEU A 296 -5.89 -5.04 12.41
N VAL A 297 -5.30 -5.96 11.67
CA VAL A 297 -5.55 -6.18 10.24
C VAL A 297 -7.03 -6.46 9.97
N GLY A 298 -7.68 -7.23 10.85
CA GLY A 298 -9.12 -7.50 10.79
C GLY A 298 -9.98 -6.28 11.16
N GLN A 299 -9.59 -5.51 12.16
CA GLN A 299 -10.28 -4.29 12.60
C GLN A 299 -10.34 -3.24 11.47
N TYR A 300 -9.25 -3.10 10.73
CA TYR A 300 -9.16 -2.19 9.58
C TYR A 300 -9.67 -2.79 8.27
N GLU A 301 -10.25 -4.00 8.30
CA GLU A 301 -10.79 -4.69 7.12
C GLU A 301 -9.75 -4.91 5.99
N ILE A 302 -8.45 -4.91 6.31
CA ILE A 302 -7.37 -5.19 5.35
C ILE A 302 -7.43 -6.65 4.90
N VAL A 303 -7.54 -7.56 5.87
CA VAL A 303 -7.75 -9.02 5.72
C VAL A 303 -8.54 -9.50 6.93
N ALA A 304 -9.45 -10.46 6.75
CA ALA A 304 -10.19 -11.04 7.89
C ALA A 304 -9.22 -11.62 8.95
N ALA A 305 -9.42 -11.27 10.23
CA ALA A 305 -8.49 -11.61 11.32
C ALA A 305 -8.13 -13.09 11.41
N GLU A 306 -9.12 -14.00 11.24
CA GLU A 306 -8.92 -15.44 11.30
C GLU A 306 -8.03 -15.97 10.16
N VAL A 307 -8.06 -15.31 9.01
CA VAL A 307 -7.20 -15.61 7.86
C VAL A 307 -5.82 -14.98 8.08
N ALA A 308 -5.77 -13.72 8.52
CA ALA A 308 -4.55 -12.99 8.79
C ALA A 308 -3.65 -13.74 9.79
N GLN A 309 -4.21 -14.28 10.88
CA GLN A 309 -3.47 -15.02 11.89
C GLN A 309 -2.62 -16.17 11.31
N LYS A 310 -3.10 -16.80 10.24
CA LYS A 310 -2.37 -17.90 9.58
C LYS A 310 -1.52 -17.43 8.41
N ALA A 311 -1.95 -16.35 7.73
CA ALA A 311 -1.32 -15.90 6.50
C ALA A 311 -0.15 -14.93 6.74
N LEU A 312 -0.15 -14.17 7.84
CA LEU A 312 0.86 -13.14 8.10
C LEU A 312 2.32 -13.63 7.97
N PRO A 313 2.71 -14.81 8.50
CA PRO A 313 4.07 -15.29 8.36
C PRO A 313 4.53 -15.50 6.90
N GLU A 314 3.56 -15.70 5.98
CA GLU A 314 3.80 -15.99 4.57
C GLU A 314 3.51 -14.77 3.67
N CYS A 315 3.22 -13.60 4.26
CA CYS A 315 2.88 -12.39 3.49
C CYS A 315 4.10 -11.57 3.08
N ASN A 316 5.33 -12.00 3.44
CA ASN A 316 6.59 -11.33 3.09
C ASN A 316 6.56 -9.82 3.33
N ILE A 317 6.04 -9.41 4.50
CA ILE A 317 5.96 -8.02 4.90
C ILE A 317 7.33 -7.53 5.34
N VAL A 318 7.83 -6.51 4.66
CA VAL A 318 9.19 -5.98 4.86
C VAL A 318 9.16 -4.46 4.99
N PHE A 319 10.28 -3.89 5.40
CA PHE A 319 10.56 -2.46 5.29
C PHE A 319 11.98 -2.27 4.74
N ILE A 320 12.06 -1.87 3.47
CA ILE A 320 13.32 -1.63 2.78
C ILE A 320 13.29 -0.20 2.22
N GLU A 321 14.29 0.63 2.56
CA GLU A 321 14.40 2.03 2.11
C GLU A 321 15.78 2.36 1.56
N GLY A 322 15.94 3.56 1.00
CA GLY A 322 17.22 4.10 0.55
C GLY A 322 17.85 3.33 -0.61
N VAL A 323 19.16 3.05 -0.52
CA VAL A 323 19.91 2.42 -1.60
C VAL A 323 19.43 0.99 -1.86
N GLU A 324 19.17 0.21 -0.81
CA GLU A 324 18.68 -1.16 -0.94
C GLU A 324 17.32 -1.23 -1.64
N MET A 325 16.41 -0.31 -1.31
CA MET A 325 15.13 -0.15 -2.03
C MET A 325 15.36 0.13 -3.51
N LYS A 326 16.22 1.10 -3.83
CA LYS A 326 16.49 1.48 -5.21
C LYS A 326 17.07 0.31 -6.01
N ASP A 327 18.04 -0.41 -5.44
CA ASP A 327 18.68 -1.54 -6.11
C ASP A 327 17.66 -2.67 -6.40
N SER A 328 16.85 -3.05 -5.39
CA SER A 328 15.82 -4.08 -5.54
C SER A 328 14.77 -3.69 -6.59
N LEU A 329 14.29 -2.45 -6.54
CA LEU A 329 13.24 -1.97 -7.44
C LEU A 329 13.74 -1.76 -8.87
N SER A 330 14.93 -1.20 -9.06
CA SER A 330 15.45 -0.95 -10.41
C SER A 330 15.66 -2.24 -11.19
N GLY A 331 16.15 -3.29 -10.54
CA GLY A 331 16.26 -4.63 -11.14
C GLY A 331 14.89 -5.20 -11.50
N TYR A 332 13.95 -5.18 -10.57
CA TYR A 332 12.58 -5.66 -10.80
C TYR A 332 11.86 -4.90 -11.91
N LEU A 333 11.88 -3.56 -11.89
CA LEU A 333 11.24 -2.74 -12.91
C LEU A 333 11.89 -2.93 -14.29
N SER A 334 13.20 -3.21 -14.34
CA SER A 334 13.89 -3.55 -15.60
C SER A 334 13.36 -4.83 -16.22
N VAL A 335 13.18 -5.88 -15.42
CA VAL A 335 12.55 -7.14 -15.89
C VAL A 335 11.14 -6.88 -16.43
N LEU A 336 10.33 -6.09 -15.73
CA LEU A 336 8.98 -5.74 -16.20
C LEU A 336 9.03 -4.92 -17.52
N PHE A 337 9.95 -3.97 -17.61
CA PHE A 337 10.14 -3.12 -18.79
C PHE A 337 10.52 -3.95 -20.02
N GLU A 338 11.43 -4.90 -19.88
CA GLU A 338 11.87 -5.77 -20.96
C GLU A 338 10.72 -6.63 -21.50
N GLN A 339 9.85 -7.12 -20.61
CA GLN A 339 8.66 -7.86 -21.03
C GLN A 339 7.63 -6.98 -21.72
N ASN A 340 7.34 -5.82 -21.17
CA ASN A 340 6.35 -4.88 -21.66
C ASN A 340 6.62 -3.47 -21.11
N PRO A 341 7.21 -2.56 -21.91
CA PRO A 341 7.49 -1.20 -21.45
C PRO A 341 6.27 -0.48 -20.82
N LYS A 342 5.05 -0.79 -21.26
CA LYS A 342 3.84 -0.19 -20.71
C LYS A 342 3.55 -0.63 -19.26
N SER A 343 4.11 -1.75 -18.83
CA SER A 343 3.94 -2.24 -17.45
C SER A 343 4.46 -1.27 -16.41
N VAL A 344 5.47 -0.49 -16.77
CA VAL A 344 6.14 0.48 -15.89
C VAL A 344 5.95 1.94 -16.33
N GLY A 345 5.03 2.20 -17.26
CA GLY A 345 4.71 3.57 -17.71
C GLY A 345 5.42 4.02 -18.98
N GLY A 346 6.09 3.12 -19.70
CA GLY A 346 6.72 3.37 -21.00
C GLY A 346 8.22 3.69 -20.94
N ALA A 347 8.76 3.94 -19.76
CA ALA A 347 10.19 4.14 -19.47
C ALA A 347 10.51 3.63 -18.06
N LEU A 348 11.79 3.35 -17.78
CA LEU A 348 12.24 3.14 -16.40
C LEU A 348 12.27 4.47 -15.66
N PRO A 349 11.87 4.51 -14.38
CA PRO A 349 11.96 5.71 -13.57
C PRO A 349 13.41 6.19 -13.41
N ASP A 350 13.59 7.50 -13.32
CA ASP A 350 14.88 8.11 -13.03
C ASP A 350 15.15 8.18 -11.51
N ASP A 351 16.30 8.75 -11.13
CA ASP A 351 16.74 8.84 -9.74
C ASP A 351 15.79 9.66 -8.86
N ALA A 352 15.03 10.61 -9.43
CA ALA A 352 14.09 11.43 -8.69
C ALA A 352 12.87 10.65 -8.18
N PHE A 353 12.60 9.48 -8.77
CA PHE A 353 11.56 8.57 -8.31
C PHE A 353 11.86 7.98 -6.92
N TYR A 354 13.12 7.81 -6.58
CA TYR A 354 13.55 7.12 -5.35
C TYR A 354 13.88 8.15 -4.27
N TYR A 355 13.12 8.13 -3.18
CA TYR A 355 13.41 8.96 -2.02
C TYR A 355 14.69 8.50 -1.33
N SER A 356 15.52 9.47 -0.93
CA SER A 356 16.72 9.25 -0.12
C SER A 356 16.77 10.29 0.98
N ARG A 357 16.87 9.82 2.23
CA ARG A 357 17.10 10.67 3.41
C ARG A 357 18.49 11.28 3.37
#